data_05d219217a6d5c69903dfa775832cb70
#
_entry.id   05d219217a6d5c69903dfa775832cb70
#
_cell.length_a   1.000
_cell.length_b   1.000
_cell.length_c   1.000
_cell.angle_alpha   90.00
_cell.angle_beta   90.00
_cell.angle_gamma   90.00
#
_symmetry.space_group_name_H-M   'P 1'
#
loop_
_entity.id
_entity.type
_entity.pdbx_description
1 polymer ?
#
loop_
_entity_poly.entity_id
_entity_poly.type
_entity_poly.pdbx_seq_one_letter_code
_entity_poly.pdbx_strand_id
1 'polypeptide(L)'
;MTPSPILVNEGPKLDRRSLLLGSAGLGLAAAVGGVMVAPGQAVAAPALNQVSYFYRFRIGELVGSVVSDGILPLGDPTASFLGPSAEEMRSMLSRNFLPTDNAVLEQNILVVDAGDQRILFDTGMGTSQMFGPTPGKLMSSLAAAGIEASTITAIVCTHGHCDHVWGIMSDAGERIFPNAQIWISEADFDFWTDEAKLSATDPTWMAAFVEGARRNLMPNQDRMKFFKDGEEFLPGVQAMFAPGHTVGHTAFMVTSGNDTLAVIGDLTHHHVILLETPLTQFAFDTDPAQSAQTRVRVLDMIAAQRLPLIAYHFPWPGIGHVEKVGEGFRYHPAPMIMQELPT
;
A
#
# COMPACT_ATOMS: atom_id res chain seq x y z
N MET A 1 -60.60 -11.56 14.31
CA MET A 1 -59.73 -11.14 15.41
C MET A 1 -58.43 -10.69 14.79
N THR A 2 -58.27 -9.38 14.59
CA THR A 2 -57.07 -8.73 14.07
C THR A 2 -56.16 -8.42 15.25
N PRO A 3 -54.84 -8.71 15.19
CA PRO A 3 -53.94 -8.34 16.27
C PRO A 3 -53.62 -6.84 16.21
N SER A 4 -53.62 -6.20 17.38
CA SER A 4 -53.24 -4.81 17.60
C SER A 4 -51.76 -4.55 17.29
N PRO A 5 -51.37 -3.36 16.80
CA PRO A 5 -49.98 -3.03 16.53
C PRO A 5 -49.23 -2.77 17.84
N ILE A 6 -48.03 -3.33 17.92
CA ILE A 6 -47.07 -3.08 18.99
C ILE A 6 -46.52 -1.67 18.80
N LEU A 7 -46.73 -0.78 19.76
CA LEU A 7 -46.10 0.54 19.84
C LEU A 7 -44.62 0.37 20.14
N VAL A 8 -43.79 0.65 19.15
CA VAL A 8 -42.34 0.80 19.34
C VAL A 8 -42.11 2.18 19.93
N ASN A 9 -41.67 2.23 21.17
CA ASN A 9 -41.29 3.46 21.88
C ASN A 9 -39.96 3.96 21.31
N GLU A 10 -39.99 5.00 20.48
CA GLU A 10 -38.78 5.67 20.03
C GLU A 10 -38.14 6.41 21.22
N GLY A 11 -37.01 5.92 21.69
CA GLY A 11 -36.18 6.61 22.67
C GLY A 11 -35.67 7.97 22.14
N PRO A 12 -35.27 8.91 23.01
CA PRO A 12 -34.89 10.26 22.62
C PRO A 12 -33.67 10.21 21.69
N LYS A 13 -33.80 10.81 20.51
CA LYS A 13 -32.67 11.02 19.56
C LYS A 13 -31.71 12.04 20.18
N LEU A 14 -30.55 11.59 20.64
CA LEU A 14 -29.47 12.46 21.08
C LEU A 14 -28.84 13.15 19.85
N ASP A 15 -29.14 14.44 19.69
CA ASP A 15 -28.49 15.29 18.69
C ASP A 15 -27.09 15.70 19.22
N ARG A 16 -26.06 15.59 18.33
CA ARG A 16 -24.67 15.96 18.63
C ARG A 16 -24.50 17.42 19.11
N ARG A 17 -25.44 18.31 18.83
CA ARG A 17 -25.46 19.70 19.31
C ARG A 17 -25.87 19.83 20.76
N SER A 18 -26.62 18.90 21.33
CA SER A 18 -27.11 18.96 22.70
C SER A 18 -26.04 18.59 23.75
N LEU A 19 -24.94 17.97 23.32
CA LEU A 19 -23.84 17.59 24.21
C LEU A 19 -22.84 18.74 24.49
N LEU A 20 -22.92 19.86 23.76
CA LEU A 20 -21.98 20.99 23.89
C LEU A 20 -22.54 22.21 24.62
N LEU A 21 -23.80 22.18 25.10
CA LEU A 21 -24.46 23.34 25.74
C LEU A 21 -24.74 23.17 27.24
N GLY A 22 -24.14 22.19 27.89
CA GLY A 22 -24.35 21.86 29.30
C GLY A 22 -23.46 22.57 30.32
N SER A 23 -22.79 23.71 30.00
CA SER A 23 -21.96 24.41 30.95
C SER A 23 -22.02 25.93 30.79
N ALA A 24 -23.22 26.51 31.00
CA ALA A 24 -23.31 27.94 31.23
C ALA A 24 -24.52 28.26 32.16
N GLY A 25 -24.24 28.66 33.34
CA GLY A 25 -25.11 29.52 34.13
C GLY A 25 -25.70 28.93 35.40
N LEU A 26 -25.05 29.24 36.53
CA LEU A 26 -25.74 29.73 37.73
C LEU A 26 -24.69 30.46 38.61
N GLY A 27 -24.67 31.76 38.47
CA GLY A 27 -23.92 32.62 39.38
C GLY A 27 -24.70 32.74 40.72
N LEU A 28 -24.07 32.33 41.80
CA LEU A 28 -24.40 32.83 43.13
C LEU A 28 -23.11 33.44 43.71
N ALA A 29 -23.16 34.76 43.92
CA ALA A 29 -22.10 35.48 44.61
C ALA A 29 -22.10 35.13 46.11
N ALA A 30 -21.00 34.54 46.57
CA ALA A 30 -20.63 34.54 47.98
C ALA A 30 -19.15 34.92 48.05
N ALA A 31 -18.89 36.10 48.60
CA ALA A 31 -17.55 36.61 48.85
C ALA A 31 -16.92 35.85 50.01
N VAL A 32 -15.88 35.07 49.77
CA VAL A 32 -14.90 34.67 50.78
C VAL A 32 -13.55 34.43 50.07
N GLY A 33 -12.54 35.16 50.47
CA GLY A 33 -11.09 34.88 50.40
C GLY A 33 -10.55 34.41 49.03
N GLY A 34 -10.03 35.34 48.23
CA GLY A 34 -9.42 35.02 46.96
C GLY A 34 -8.16 34.12 47.05
N VAL A 35 -8.30 32.90 46.59
CA VAL A 35 -7.16 32.18 46.00
C VAL A 35 -7.28 32.41 44.51
N MET A 36 -6.41 33.23 43.95
CA MET A 36 -6.27 33.37 42.50
C MET A 36 -5.72 32.03 41.96
N VAL A 37 -6.60 31.18 41.45
CA VAL A 37 -6.18 30.05 40.63
C VAL A 37 -5.70 30.64 39.31
N ALA A 38 -4.39 30.58 39.09
CA ALA A 38 -3.83 30.92 37.78
C ALA A 38 -4.56 30.13 36.71
N PRO A 39 -4.91 30.75 35.55
CA PRO A 39 -5.53 30.03 34.44
C PRO A 39 -4.58 28.88 34.08
N GLY A 40 -5.06 27.65 34.25
CA GLY A 40 -4.32 26.47 33.87
C GLY A 40 -3.87 26.62 32.42
N GLN A 41 -2.60 26.46 32.15
CA GLN A 41 -2.09 26.40 30.77
C GLN A 41 -2.85 25.29 30.09
N ALA A 42 -3.58 25.63 29.02
CA ALA A 42 -4.21 24.65 28.17
C ALA A 42 -3.10 23.71 27.64
N VAL A 43 -3.14 22.46 28.05
CA VAL A 43 -2.24 21.46 27.50
C VAL A 43 -2.57 21.40 26.00
N ALA A 44 -1.60 21.81 25.16
CA ALA A 44 -1.75 21.71 23.72
C ALA A 44 -2.07 20.26 23.39
N ALA A 45 -3.11 20.05 22.56
CA ALA A 45 -3.39 18.72 22.07
C ALA A 45 -2.11 18.17 21.40
N PRO A 46 -1.73 16.92 21.69
CA PRO A 46 -0.56 16.33 21.03
C PRO A 46 -0.75 16.41 19.52
N ALA A 47 0.29 16.85 18.82
CA ALA A 47 0.28 16.80 17.37
C ALA A 47 0.06 15.34 16.96
N LEU A 48 -0.85 15.09 16.01
CA LEU A 48 -1.02 13.80 15.39
C LEU A 48 0.19 13.57 14.46
N ASN A 49 1.36 13.37 15.07
CA ASN A 49 2.55 12.97 14.32
C ASN A 49 2.33 11.52 13.90
N GLN A 50 2.20 11.30 12.61
CA GLN A 50 2.26 9.95 12.06
C GLN A 50 3.65 9.40 12.33
N VAL A 51 3.72 8.36 13.14
CA VAL A 51 4.96 7.64 13.44
C VAL A 51 5.27 6.77 12.23
N SER A 52 6.54 6.62 11.90
CA SER A 52 6.98 5.62 10.93
C SER A 52 6.53 4.23 11.38
N TYR A 53 5.86 3.49 10.51
CA TYR A 53 5.28 2.20 10.84
C TYR A 53 6.14 1.08 10.31
N PHE A 54 6.34 0.05 11.12
CA PHE A 54 6.82 -1.25 10.66
C PHE A 54 6.06 -2.36 11.39
N TYR A 55 5.91 -3.49 10.71
CA TYR A 55 5.30 -4.71 11.27
C TYR A 55 6.14 -5.91 10.91
N ARG A 56 6.54 -6.72 11.90
CA ARG A 56 7.33 -7.94 11.70
C ARG A 56 6.49 -9.18 11.87
N PHE A 57 6.77 -10.18 11.03
CA PHE A 57 6.09 -11.46 11.02
C PHE A 57 7.03 -12.54 10.48
N ARG A 58 6.59 -13.80 10.53
CA ARG A 58 7.37 -14.92 10.00
C ARG A 58 6.76 -15.45 8.71
N ILE A 59 7.65 -15.93 7.84
CA ILE A 59 7.36 -16.76 6.67
C ILE A 59 8.22 -18.02 6.86
N GLY A 60 7.69 -19.04 7.52
CA GLY A 60 8.49 -20.16 7.98
C GLY A 60 9.65 -19.71 8.88
N GLU A 61 10.88 -19.96 8.46
CA GLU A 61 12.08 -19.55 9.20
C GLU A 61 12.53 -18.12 8.86
N LEU A 62 12.00 -17.51 7.77
CA LEU A 62 12.34 -16.15 7.37
C LEU A 62 11.62 -15.12 8.24
N VAL A 63 12.21 -13.93 8.35
CA VAL A 63 11.58 -12.76 8.98
C VAL A 63 11.19 -11.76 7.92
N GLY A 64 9.89 -11.53 7.80
CA GLY A 64 9.32 -10.43 7.02
C GLY A 64 9.15 -9.16 7.87
N SER A 65 9.48 -8.02 7.32
CA SER A 65 9.18 -6.72 7.90
C SER A 65 8.46 -5.87 6.84
N VAL A 66 7.21 -5.47 7.12
CA VAL A 66 6.55 -4.45 6.30
C VAL A 66 6.95 -3.09 6.84
N VAL A 67 7.33 -2.19 5.95
CA VAL A 67 7.62 -0.78 6.24
C VAL A 67 6.79 0.09 5.30
N SER A 68 6.31 1.25 5.78
CA SER A 68 5.46 2.11 4.96
C SER A 68 6.29 3.18 4.25
N ASP A 69 6.02 3.42 2.97
CA ASP A 69 6.50 4.63 2.27
C ASP A 69 5.50 5.80 2.35
N GLY A 70 4.41 5.62 3.10
CA GLY A 70 3.32 6.59 3.23
C GLY A 70 2.11 6.24 2.38
N ILE A 71 1.32 7.24 2.01
CA ILE A 71 0.07 7.04 1.26
C ILE A 71 0.05 7.86 -0.03
N LEU A 72 -0.67 7.36 -1.04
CA LEU A 72 -0.99 8.06 -2.28
C LEU A 72 -2.47 8.47 -2.27
N PRO A 73 -2.80 9.76 -2.09
CA PRO A 73 -4.17 10.24 -2.23
C PRO A 73 -4.51 10.40 -3.72
N LEU A 74 -5.38 9.56 -4.24
CA LEU A 74 -5.82 9.62 -5.64
C LEU A 74 -7.03 10.54 -5.88
N GLY A 75 -7.68 11.01 -4.81
CA GLY A 75 -8.90 11.81 -4.91
C GLY A 75 -10.13 10.99 -5.34
N ASP A 76 -10.97 11.56 -6.22
CA ASP A 76 -12.19 10.90 -6.68
C ASP A 76 -11.88 9.53 -7.31
N PRO A 77 -12.38 8.43 -6.73
CA PRO A 77 -12.08 7.09 -7.22
C PRO A 77 -12.51 6.86 -8.68
N THR A 78 -13.52 7.57 -9.17
CA THR A 78 -14.00 7.42 -10.55
C THR A 78 -13.00 7.91 -11.60
N ALA A 79 -12.02 8.72 -11.19
CA ALA A 79 -10.95 9.17 -12.08
C ALA A 79 -9.89 8.08 -12.32
N SER A 80 -9.71 7.17 -11.35
CA SER A 80 -8.66 6.15 -11.40
C SER A 80 -9.19 4.75 -11.65
N PHE A 81 -10.42 4.43 -11.20
CA PHE A 81 -11.03 3.10 -11.35
C PHE A 81 -12.15 3.15 -12.39
N LEU A 82 -11.93 2.53 -13.55
CA LEU A 82 -12.76 2.67 -14.74
C LEU A 82 -13.62 1.41 -14.96
N GLY A 83 -14.92 1.60 -15.14
CA GLY A 83 -15.88 0.50 -15.39
C GLY A 83 -17.16 0.66 -14.59
N PRO A 84 -17.15 0.52 -13.24
CA PRO A 84 -18.33 0.78 -12.44
C PRO A 84 -18.81 2.24 -12.56
N SER A 85 -20.13 2.43 -12.55
CA SER A 85 -20.68 3.79 -12.46
C SER A 85 -20.30 4.47 -11.13
N ALA A 86 -20.36 5.79 -11.09
CA ALA A 86 -20.08 6.54 -9.85
C ALA A 86 -21.02 6.16 -8.69
N GLU A 87 -22.25 5.75 -8.99
CA GLU A 87 -23.21 5.28 -7.97
C GLU A 87 -22.83 3.90 -7.42
N GLU A 88 -22.49 2.95 -8.30
CA GLU A 88 -22.03 1.62 -7.89
C GLU A 88 -20.75 1.72 -7.05
N MET A 89 -19.79 2.55 -7.46
CA MET A 89 -18.54 2.75 -6.74
C MET A 89 -18.78 3.36 -5.36
N ARG A 90 -19.60 4.42 -5.26
CA ARG A 90 -19.99 4.99 -3.96
C ARG A 90 -20.73 3.97 -3.08
N SER A 91 -21.60 3.15 -3.66
CA SER A 91 -22.29 2.09 -2.93
C SER A 91 -21.30 1.04 -2.39
N MET A 92 -20.34 0.58 -3.21
CA MET A 92 -19.29 -0.35 -2.77
C MET A 92 -18.47 0.23 -1.60
N LEU A 93 -17.99 1.45 -1.73
CA LEU A 93 -17.18 2.09 -0.69
C LEU A 93 -18.00 2.32 0.61
N SER A 94 -19.21 2.85 0.49
CA SER A 94 -20.10 3.15 1.63
C SER A 94 -20.43 1.91 2.45
N ARG A 95 -20.79 0.78 1.81
CA ARG A 95 -21.12 -0.47 2.54
C ARG A 95 -19.89 -1.11 3.21
N ASN A 96 -18.69 -0.74 2.76
CA ASN A 96 -17.42 -1.14 3.37
C ASN A 96 -16.87 -0.07 4.33
N PHE A 97 -17.66 0.96 4.70
CA PHE A 97 -17.32 2.03 5.62
C PHE A 97 -16.08 2.87 5.19
N LEU A 98 -15.88 2.98 3.88
CA LEU A 98 -14.78 3.75 3.28
C LEU A 98 -15.24 5.12 2.80
N PRO A 99 -14.35 6.13 2.71
CA PRO A 99 -14.63 7.40 2.04
C PRO A 99 -15.08 7.16 0.59
N THR A 100 -16.10 7.89 0.15
CA THR A 100 -16.69 7.70 -1.19
C THR A 100 -16.18 8.69 -2.23
N ASP A 101 -15.39 9.66 -1.80
CA ASP A 101 -14.93 10.81 -2.57
C ASP A 101 -13.40 10.93 -2.60
N ASN A 102 -12.71 10.05 -1.91
CA ASN A 102 -11.24 10.04 -1.86
C ASN A 102 -10.71 8.63 -1.73
N ALA A 103 -10.15 8.10 -2.80
CA ALA A 103 -9.38 6.86 -2.77
C ALA A 103 -7.97 7.14 -2.26
N VAL A 104 -7.55 6.40 -1.25
CA VAL A 104 -6.21 6.48 -0.68
C VAL A 104 -5.58 5.10 -0.76
N LEU A 105 -4.38 5.05 -1.32
CA LEU A 105 -3.58 3.84 -1.45
C LEU A 105 -2.44 3.88 -0.42
N GLU A 106 -2.25 2.81 0.34
CA GLU A 106 -1.04 2.62 1.16
C GLU A 106 0.14 2.27 0.26
N GLN A 107 1.35 2.32 0.79
CA GLN A 107 2.57 1.83 0.14
C GLN A 107 3.29 0.89 1.13
N ASN A 108 2.92 -0.39 1.08
CA ASN A 108 3.40 -1.44 1.96
C ASN A 108 4.62 -2.13 1.36
N ILE A 109 5.80 -1.71 1.77
CA ILE A 109 7.07 -2.23 1.28
C ILE A 109 7.53 -3.39 2.16
N LEU A 110 7.86 -4.53 1.55
CA LEU A 110 8.31 -5.72 2.25
C LEU A 110 9.85 -5.79 2.27
N VAL A 111 10.41 -6.04 3.44
CA VAL A 111 11.80 -6.49 3.62
C VAL A 111 11.78 -7.93 4.11
N VAL A 112 12.59 -8.79 3.52
CA VAL A 112 12.75 -10.20 3.94
C VAL A 112 14.19 -10.46 4.34
N ASP A 113 14.40 -10.92 5.57
CA ASP A 113 15.67 -11.44 6.04
C ASP A 113 15.74 -12.95 5.73
N ALA A 114 16.60 -13.33 4.78
CA ALA A 114 16.78 -14.69 4.26
C ALA A 114 18.25 -15.10 4.38
N GLY A 115 18.68 -15.46 5.58
CA GLY A 115 20.05 -15.86 5.89
C GLY A 115 21.03 -14.70 5.75
N ASP A 116 21.91 -14.76 4.76
CA ASP A 116 22.89 -13.71 4.43
C ASP A 116 22.32 -12.65 3.47
N GLN A 117 21.09 -12.83 3.01
CA GLN A 117 20.40 -11.90 2.13
C GLN A 117 19.37 -11.07 2.92
N ARG A 118 19.36 -9.77 2.67
CA ARG A 118 18.27 -8.87 3.06
C ARG A 118 17.65 -8.29 1.82
N ILE A 119 16.44 -8.72 1.51
CA ILE A 119 15.75 -8.47 0.25
C ILE A 119 14.69 -7.39 0.47
N LEU A 120 14.75 -6.31 -0.27
CA LEU A 120 13.75 -5.23 -0.28
C LEU A 120 12.88 -5.35 -1.54
N PHE A 121 11.58 -5.49 -1.38
CA PHE A 121 10.63 -5.48 -2.49
C PHE A 121 10.11 -4.06 -2.70
N ASP A 122 10.54 -3.45 -3.81
CA ASP A 122 10.29 -2.06 -4.19
C ASP A 122 10.97 -1.01 -3.27
N THR A 123 10.99 0.25 -3.71
CA THR A 123 11.77 1.30 -3.04
C THR A 123 10.98 2.59 -2.79
N GLY A 124 9.67 2.61 -3.06
CA GLY A 124 8.83 3.78 -2.85
C GLY A 124 9.10 4.94 -3.81
N MET A 125 8.50 6.09 -3.48
CA MET A 125 8.54 7.33 -4.26
C MET A 125 9.86 8.09 -4.15
N GLY A 126 10.76 7.71 -3.22
CA GLY A 126 11.94 8.51 -2.90
C GLY A 126 11.57 9.90 -2.39
N THR A 127 12.11 10.95 -3.01
CA THR A 127 11.84 12.35 -2.63
C THR A 127 10.76 13.02 -3.47
N SER A 128 10.13 12.27 -4.40
CA SER A 128 9.14 12.83 -5.33
C SER A 128 7.90 13.34 -4.61
N GLN A 129 7.42 14.52 -5.03
CA GLN A 129 6.18 15.15 -4.56
C GLN A 129 5.04 15.05 -5.59
N MET A 130 5.15 14.15 -6.58
CA MET A 130 4.16 14.03 -7.66
C MET A 130 2.74 13.75 -7.12
N PHE A 131 2.62 12.95 -6.06
CA PHE A 131 1.36 12.66 -5.36
C PHE A 131 1.24 13.39 -4.01
N GLY A 132 1.88 14.57 -3.87
CA GLY A 132 1.86 15.37 -2.66
C GLY A 132 2.92 14.96 -1.62
N PRO A 133 2.80 15.44 -0.38
CA PRO A 133 3.85 15.31 0.65
C PRO A 133 3.74 14.03 1.50
N THR A 134 2.73 13.20 1.27
CA THR A 134 2.43 12.02 2.11
C THR A 134 3.32 10.81 1.83
N PRO A 135 3.74 10.49 0.59
CA PRO A 135 4.68 9.40 0.31
C PRO A 135 6.14 9.78 0.61
N GLY A 136 7.08 8.89 0.28
CA GLY A 136 8.52 9.12 0.46
C GLY A 136 8.99 8.94 1.91
N LYS A 137 8.40 8.02 2.66
CA LYS A 137 8.71 7.74 4.07
C LYS A 137 9.58 6.50 4.27
N LEU A 138 9.95 5.79 3.22
CA LEU A 138 10.68 4.51 3.31
C LEU A 138 11.91 4.61 4.20
N MET A 139 12.77 5.60 4.00
CA MET A 139 14.01 5.71 4.76
C MET A 139 13.78 5.92 6.26
N SER A 140 12.76 6.71 6.63
CA SER A 140 12.39 6.90 8.03
C SER A 140 11.75 5.64 8.64
N SER A 141 11.01 4.88 7.85
CA SER A 141 10.37 3.63 8.27
C SER A 141 11.39 2.50 8.43
N LEU A 142 12.37 2.40 7.54
CA LEU A 142 13.52 1.49 7.68
C LEU A 142 14.32 1.80 8.95
N ALA A 143 14.64 3.08 9.20
CA ALA A 143 15.35 3.50 10.40
C ALA A 143 14.58 3.16 11.69
N ALA A 144 13.25 3.39 11.71
CA ALA A 144 12.40 3.02 12.83
C ALA A 144 12.35 1.48 13.04
N ALA A 145 12.45 0.70 11.97
CA ALA A 145 12.57 -0.76 12.03
C ALA A 145 13.98 -1.25 12.41
N GLY A 146 14.97 -0.35 12.57
CA GLY A 146 16.36 -0.71 12.82
C GLY A 146 17.04 -1.35 11.61
N ILE A 147 16.57 -1.04 10.39
CA ILE A 147 17.12 -1.55 9.13
C ILE A 147 17.92 -0.43 8.46
N GLU A 148 19.22 -0.61 8.35
CA GLU A 148 20.08 0.32 7.63
C GLU A 148 20.07 0.01 6.12
N ALA A 149 20.02 1.05 5.28
CA ALA A 149 20.01 0.89 3.83
C ALA A 149 21.23 0.13 3.28
N SER A 150 22.39 0.31 3.93
CA SER A 150 23.63 -0.41 3.60
C SER A 150 23.57 -1.92 3.84
N THR A 151 22.58 -2.40 4.62
CA THR A 151 22.39 -3.83 4.89
C THR A 151 21.50 -4.53 3.85
N ILE A 152 20.82 -3.78 2.99
CA ILE A 152 20.04 -4.36 1.89
C ILE A 152 21.00 -4.91 0.83
N THR A 153 20.86 -6.20 0.53
CA THR A 153 21.73 -6.92 -0.43
C THR A 153 21.05 -7.12 -1.78
N ALA A 154 19.72 -7.10 -1.81
CA ALA A 154 18.93 -7.19 -3.04
C ALA A 154 17.73 -6.26 -2.99
N ILE A 155 17.46 -5.58 -4.09
CA ILE A 155 16.19 -4.89 -4.38
C ILE A 155 15.49 -5.72 -5.44
N VAL A 156 14.24 -6.08 -5.21
CA VAL A 156 13.39 -6.80 -6.15
C VAL A 156 12.25 -5.86 -6.54
N CYS A 157 12.28 -5.36 -7.76
CA CYS A 157 11.25 -4.48 -8.29
C CYS A 157 10.10 -5.30 -8.87
N THR A 158 8.88 -5.06 -8.38
CA THR A 158 7.67 -5.66 -8.94
C THR A 158 7.43 -5.14 -10.36
N HIS A 159 7.71 -3.86 -10.58
CA HIS A 159 7.60 -3.18 -11.87
C HIS A 159 8.29 -1.79 -11.83
N GLY A 160 8.24 -1.05 -12.93
CA GLY A 160 9.00 0.20 -13.11
C GLY A 160 8.27 1.51 -12.81
N HIS A 161 7.13 1.52 -12.11
CA HIS A 161 6.41 2.75 -11.76
C HIS A 161 7.12 3.57 -10.67
N CYS A 162 6.67 4.81 -10.54
CA CYS A 162 7.31 5.83 -9.71
C CYS A 162 7.38 5.47 -8.23
N ASP A 163 6.35 4.89 -7.69
CA ASP A 163 6.25 4.50 -6.28
C ASP A 163 6.88 3.12 -5.96
N HIS A 164 7.52 2.50 -6.94
CA HIS A 164 8.25 1.24 -6.80
C HIS A 164 9.75 1.39 -7.02
N VAL A 165 10.19 2.28 -7.93
CA VAL A 165 11.63 2.37 -8.28
C VAL A 165 12.27 3.73 -8.04
N TRP A 166 11.51 4.79 -7.68
CA TRP A 166 12.11 6.12 -7.55
C TRP A 166 12.90 6.35 -6.26
N GLY A 167 12.85 5.43 -5.30
CA GLY A 167 13.67 5.45 -4.11
C GLY A 167 15.04 4.76 -4.25
N ILE A 168 15.46 4.38 -5.47
CA ILE A 168 16.77 3.72 -5.70
C ILE A 168 17.92 4.72 -5.64
N MET A 169 17.71 5.93 -6.17
CA MET A 169 18.71 7.01 -6.22
C MET A 169 18.25 8.23 -5.43
N SER A 170 19.20 8.92 -4.81
CA SER A 170 18.96 10.22 -4.19
C SER A 170 18.84 11.33 -5.25
N ASP A 171 18.37 12.52 -4.83
CA ASP A 171 18.36 13.71 -5.69
C ASP A 171 19.76 14.15 -6.12
N ALA A 172 20.79 13.84 -5.33
CA ALA A 172 22.18 14.09 -5.64
C ALA A 172 22.79 13.07 -6.63
N GLY A 173 22.01 12.06 -7.07
CA GLY A 173 22.46 10.99 -7.95
C GLY A 173 23.29 9.91 -7.23
N GLU A 174 23.15 9.78 -5.92
CA GLU A 174 23.82 8.76 -5.13
C GLU A 174 22.92 7.53 -4.95
N ARG A 175 23.53 6.35 -4.85
CA ARG A 175 22.85 5.07 -4.58
C ARG A 175 22.38 5.02 -3.13
N ILE A 176 21.08 4.99 -2.88
CA ILE A 176 20.52 4.91 -1.51
C ILE A 176 20.85 3.56 -0.88
N PHE A 177 20.83 2.48 -1.67
CA PHE A 177 21.17 1.12 -1.24
C PHE A 177 22.47 0.66 -1.89
N PRO A 178 23.65 1.05 -1.34
CA PRO A 178 24.92 0.92 -2.04
C PRO A 178 25.36 -0.52 -2.31
N ASN A 179 24.92 -1.48 -1.48
CA ASN A 179 25.34 -2.87 -1.54
C ASN A 179 24.33 -3.80 -2.25
N ALA A 180 23.19 -3.26 -2.67
CA ALA A 180 22.13 -4.08 -3.25
C ALA A 180 22.36 -4.37 -4.74
N GLN A 181 22.16 -5.61 -5.17
CA GLN A 181 21.81 -5.94 -6.55
C GLN A 181 20.37 -5.57 -6.83
N ILE A 182 20.03 -5.17 -8.05
CA ILE A 182 18.68 -4.79 -8.44
C ILE A 182 18.13 -5.83 -9.41
N TRP A 183 16.97 -6.38 -9.07
CA TRP A 183 16.27 -7.38 -9.86
C TRP A 183 14.96 -6.81 -10.37
N ILE A 184 14.73 -6.91 -11.67
CA ILE A 184 13.51 -6.44 -12.35
C ILE A 184 13.24 -7.35 -13.55
N SER A 185 12.03 -7.39 -14.09
CA SER A 185 11.79 -8.06 -15.37
C SER A 185 12.47 -7.28 -16.50
N GLU A 186 13.08 -7.99 -17.46
CA GLU A 186 13.71 -7.36 -18.62
C GLU A 186 12.70 -6.53 -19.42
N ALA A 187 11.47 -7.04 -19.57
CA ALA A 187 10.41 -6.34 -20.27
C ALA A 187 10.06 -4.98 -19.64
N ASP A 188 10.00 -4.91 -18.31
CA ASP A 188 9.73 -3.64 -17.62
C ASP A 188 10.93 -2.70 -17.67
N PHE A 189 12.14 -3.22 -17.50
CA PHE A 189 13.34 -2.42 -17.63
C PHE A 189 13.41 -1.76 -19.02
N ASP A 190 13.25 -2.54 -20.10
CA ASP A 190 13.30 -2.02 -21.47
C ASP A 190 12.19 -1.00 -21.73
N PHE A 191 10.98 -1.28 -21.28
CA PHE A 191 9.83 -0.40 -21.47
C PHE A 191 10.00 0.95 -20.77
N TRP A 192 10.36 0.94 -19.47
CA TRP A 192 10.47 2.15 -18.65
C TRP A 192 11.78 2.91 -18.84
N THR A 193 12.77 2.33 -19.53
CA THR A 193 13.99 3.03 -19.88
C THR A 193 14.07 3.45 -21.36
N ASP A 194 13.05 3.15 -22.16
CA ASP A 194 12.97 3.52 -23.58
C ASP A 194 12.88 5.04 -23.75
N GLU A 195 13.93 5.63 -24.29
CA GLU A 195 14.05 7.08 -24.50
C GLU A 195 12.99 7.64 -25.46
N ALA A 196 12.46 6.82 -26.37
CA ALA A 196 11.41 7.25 -27.29
C ALA A 196 10.12 7.64 -26.57
N LYS A 197 9.90 7.12 -25.37
CA LYS A 197 8.71 7.43 -24.56
C LYS A 197 8.80 8.73 -23.76
N LEU A 198 9.97 9.38 -23.71
CA LEU A 198 10.12 10.70 -23.07
C LEU A 198 9.28 11.81 -23.76
N SER A 199 8.89 11.58 -25.02
CA SER A 199 8.00 12.49 -25.76
C SER A 199 6.54 12.05 -25.78
N ALA A 200 6.17 11.03 -24.99
CA ALA A 200 4.80 10.53 -24.92
C ALA A 200 3.87 11.60 -24.32
N THR A 201 2.71 11.79 -24.96
CA THR A 201 1.68 12.74 -24.52
C THR A 201 0.39 12.07 -24.09
N ASP A 202 0.25 10.80 -24.37
CA ASP A 202 -0.91 9.96 -24.00
C ASP A 202 -0.44 8.55 -23.63
N PRO A 203 -0.70 8.13 -22.39
CA PRO A 203 -1.25 8.94 -21.30
C PRO A 203 -0.27 10.04 -20.82
N THR A 204 -0.80 11.14 -20.29
CA THR A 204 -0.02 12.32 -19.91
C THR A 204 1.05 12.07 -18.84
N TRP A 205 0.91 11.01 -18.03
CA TRP A 205 1.86 10.62 -16.99
C TRP A 205 3.06 9.83 -17.54
N MET A 206 2.96 9.23 -18.74
CA MET A 206 3.94 8.29 -19.28
C MET A 206 5.37 8.87 -19.34
N ALA A 207 5.53 10.06 -19.92
CA ALA A 207 6.84 10.68 -20.08
C ALA A 207 7.55 10.91 -18.73
N ALA A 208 6.80 11.38 -17.73
CA ALA A 208 7.33 11.64 -16.39
C ALA A 208 7.73 10.32 -15.68
N PHE A 209 6.96 9.26 -15.86
CA PHE A 209 7.29 7.95 -15.28
C PHE A 209 8.54 7.36 -15.91
N VAL A 210 8.67 7.44 -17.25
CA VAL A 210 9.88 7.01 -17.96
C VAL A 210 11.09 7.83 -17.55
N GLU A 211 10.98 9.16 -17.42
CA GLU A 211 12.08 10.01 -16.95
C GLU A 211 12.57 9.59 -15.56
N GLY A 212 11.63 9.41 -14.63
CA GLY A 212 11.97 8.99 -13.27
C GLY A 212 12.54 7.56 -13.21
N ALA A 213 12.00 6.62 -13.97
CA ALA A 213 12.52 5.26 -14.06
C ALA A 213 13.96 5.26 -14.63
N ARG A 214 14.22 6.00 -15.72
CA ARG A 214 15.56 6.16 -16.28
C ARG A 214 16.55 6.74 -15.26
N ARG A 215 16.13 7.77 -14.51
CA ARG A 215 16.96 8.40 -13.47
C ARG A 215 17.39 7.41 -12.39
N ASN A 216 16.52 6.44 -12.06
CA ASN A 216 16.76 5.47 -10.99
C ASN A 216 17.39 4.17 -11.48
N LEU A 217 17.04 3.66 -12.66
CA LEU A 217 17.48 2.36 -13.15
C LEU A 217 18.78 2.46 -13.97
N MET A 218 18.91 3.45 -14.88
CA MET A 218 20.05 3.54 -15.79
C MET A 218 21.41 3.67 -15.08
N PRO A 219 21.57 4.45 -13.98
CA PRO A 219 22.84 4.52 -13.26
C PRO A 219 23.24 3.23 -12.55
N ASN A 220 22.36 2.23 -12.53
CA ASN A 220 22.52 0.98 -11.81
C ASN A 220 22.68 -0.25 -12.73
N GLN A 221 22.90 -0.06 -14.03
CA GLN A 221 23.04 -1.15 -15.00
C GLN A 221 24.16 -2.14 -14.64
N ASP A 222 25.22 -1.68 -13.98
CA ASP A 222 26.35 -2.49 -13.52
C ASP A 222 25.96 -3.55 -12.48
N ARG A 223 24.85 -3.35 -11.77
CA ARG A 223 24.33 -4.26 -10.73
C ARG A 223 22.90 -4.74 -11.01
N MET A 224 22.39 -4.50 -12.24
CA MET A 224 21.07 -4.95 -12.67
C MET A 224 21.12 -6.45 -13.00
N LYS A 225 20.06 -7.14 -12.60
CA LYS A 225 19.79 -8.54 -12.92
C LYS A 225 18.35 -8.69 -13.38
N PHE A 226 18.14 -9.64 -14.28
CA PHE A 226 16.82 -9.99 -14.78
C PHE A 226 16.46 -11.41 -14.35
N PHE A 227 15.21 -11.61 -14.00
CA PHE A 227 14.64 -12.93 -13.71
C PHE A 227 13.68 -13.36 -14.82
N LYS A 228 13.39 -14.64 -14.87
CA LYS A 228 12.42 -15.23 -15.80
C LYS A 228 11.18 -15.70 -15.06
N ASP A 229 10.08 -15.83 -15.79
CA ASP A 229 8.85 -16.39 -15.23
C ASP A 229 9.09 -17.81 -14.69
N GLY A 230 8.61 -18.05 -13.45
CA GLY A 230 8.79 -19.31 -12.74
C GLY A 230 10.18 -19.56 -12.16
N GLU A 231 11.14 -18.65 -12.36
CA GLU A 231 12.51 -18.79 -11.84
C GLU A 231 12.56 -18.48 -10.35
N GLU A 232 13.17 -19.36 -9.55
CA GLU A 232 13.68 -19.03 -8.22
C GLU A 232 15.07 -18.38 -8.40
N PHE A 233 15.12 -17.05 -8.35
CA PHE A 233 16.32 -16.25 -8.67
C PHE A 233 17.08 -15.76 -7.43
N LEU A 234 16.43 -15.77 -6.27
CA LEU A 234 17.01 -15.59 -4.94
C LEU A 234 16.48 -16.70 -4.02
N PRO A 235 17.20 -17.06 -2.95
CA PRO A 235 16.77 -18.14 -2.06
C PRO A 235 15.33 -17.97 -1.57
N GLY A 236 14.45 -18.89 -1.94
CA GLY A 236 13.04 -18.88 -1.59
C GLY A 236 12.20 -17.82 -2.31
N VAL A 237 12.74 -17.09 -3.30
CA VAL A 237 12.00 -16.06 -4.05
C VAL A 237 11.82 -16.50 -5.49
N GLN A 238 10.60 -16.85 -5.87
CA GLN A 238 10.22 -17.26 -7.21
C GLN A 238 9.41 -16.17 -7.91
N ALA A 239 9.76 -15.82 -9.14
CA ALA A 239 9.03 -14.88 -9.97
C ALA A 239 7.78 -15.52 -10.58
N MET A 240 6.67 -14.77 -10.63
CA MET A 240 5.45 -15.13 -11.32
C MET A 240 4.98 -13.93 -12.14
N PHE A 241 5.12 -14.01 -13.46
CA PHE A 241 4.74 -12.90 -14.33
C PHE A 241 3.23 -12.64 -14.30
N ALA A 242 2.90 -11.39 -14.04
CA ALA A 242 1.52 -10.90 -13.94
C ALA A 242 1.33 -9.61 -14.75
N PRO A 243 1.59 -9.63 -16.09
CA PRO A 243 1.59 -8.44 -16.93
C PRO A 243 0.20 -7.83 -17.07
N GLY A 244 0.18 -6.55 -17.44
CA GLY A 244 -1.01 -5.75 -17.72
C GLY A 244 -0.97 -4.40 -16.99
N HIS A 245 -0.74 -4.39 -15.68
CA HIS A 245 -0.46 -3.16 -14.95
C HIS A 245 0.77 -2.46 -15.56
N THR A 246 1.87 -3.18 -15.65
CA THR A 246 2.94 -2.86 -16.58
C THR A 246 3.22 -4.06 -17.48
N VAL A 247 4.01 -3.85 -18.53
CA VAL A 247 4.33 -4.91 -19.51
C VAL A 247 5.07 -6.08 -18.88
N GLY A 248 5.83 -5.84 -17.82
CA GLY A 248 6.63 -6.83 -17.11
C GLY A 248 6.30 -6.92 -15.62
N HIS A 249 5.13 -6.42 -15.17
CA HIS A 249 4.72 -6.55 -13.78
C HIS A 249 4.81 -7.99 -13.32
N THR A 250 5.41 -8.18 -12.14
CA THR A 250 5.72 -9.49 -11.58
C THR A 250 5.29 -9.56 -10.12
N ALA A 251 4.53 -10.60 -9.79
CA ALA A 251 4.31 -11.04 -8.42
C ALA A 251 5.40 -12.03 -8.02
N PHE A 252 5.60 -12.23 -6.72
CA PHE A 252 6.61 -13.17 -6.23
C PHE A 252 6.03 -14.11 -5.19
N MET A 253 6.50 -15.37 -5.20
CA MET A 253 6.26 -16.32 -4.14
C MET A 253 7.49 -16.36 -3.25
N VAL A 254 7.34 -15.96 -1.98
CA VAL A 254 8.39 -16.04 -0.97
C VAL A 254 8.12 -17.26 -0.10
N THR A 255 8.97 -18.26 -0.20
CA THR A 255 8.75 -19.59 0.41
C THR A 255 9.87 -19.96 1.39
N SER A 256 9.49 -20.49 2.55
CA SER A 256 10.41 -21.07 3.52
C SER A 256 9.78 -22.31 4.15
N GLY A 257 10.36 -23.47 3.86
CA GLY A 257 9.77 -24.75 4.25
C GLY A 257 8.40 -24.97 3.59
N ASN A 258 7.35 -25.05 4.41
CA ASN A 258 5.98 -25.23 3.95
C ASN A 258 5.18 -23.92 3.86
N ASP A 259 5.76 -22.81 4.28
CA ASP A 259 5.08 -21.52 4.33
C ASP A 259 5.43 -20.69 3.10
N THR A 260 4.43 -20.16 2.43
CA THR A 260 4.58 -19.29 1.25
C THR A 260 3.76 -18.03 1.44
N LEU A 261 4.35 -16.87 1.11
CA LEU A 261 3.70 -15.57 1.03
C LEU A 261 3.71 -15.11 -0.43
N ALA A 262 2.55 -14.74 -0.97
CA ALA A 262 2.45 -14.10 -2.27
C ALA A 262 2.66 -12.57 -2.14
N VAL A 263 3.72 -12.04 -2.73
CA VAL A 263 3.97 -10.60 -2.86
C VAL A 263 3.37 -10.17 -4.18
N ILE A 264 2.22 -9.49 -4.16
CA ILE A 264 1.42 -9.29 -5.38
C ILE A 264 1.62 -7.95 -6.07
N GLY A 265 2.44 -7.05 -5.49
CA GLY A 265 2.68 -5.71 -6.06
C GLY A 265 1.37 -5.01 -6.39
N ASP A 266 1.27 -4.53 -7.61
CA ASP A 266 0.14 -3.77 -8.18
C ASP A 266 -0.81 -4.62 -9.02
N LEU A 267 -0.86 -5.93 -8.74
CA LEU A 267 -1.91 -6.79 -9.29
C LEU A 267 -3.31 -6.24 -8.99
N THR A 268 -3.44 -5.59 -7.83
CA THR A 268 -4.66 -4.93 -7.38
C THR A 268 -4.35 -3.77 -6.42
N HIS A 269 -4.94 -2.59 -6.69
CA HIS A 269 -4.65 -1.35 -5.96
C HIS A 269 -5.62 -1.07 -4.82
N HIS A 270 -6.83 -1.64 -4.85
CA HIS A 270 -7.86 -1.31 -3.86
C HIS A 270 -8.60 -2.56 -3.41
N HIS A 271 -8.56 -2.81 -2.09
CA HIS A 271 -9.09 -4.02 -1.44
C HIS A 271 -10.62 -4.20 -1.52
N VAL A 272 -11.34 -3.20 -2.00
CA VAL A 272 -12.80 -3.28 -2.27
C VAL A 272 -13.06 -3.17 -3.76
N ILE A 273 -12.72 -2.05 -4.39
CA ILE A 273 -13.12 -1.77 -5.77
C ILE A 273 -12.62 -2.85 -6.74
N LEU A 274 -11.32 -3.16 -6.67
CA LEU A 274 -10.71 -4.14 -7.58
C LEU A 274 -10.85 -5.59 -7.12
N LEU A 275 -11.38 -5.83 -5.93
CA LEU A 275 -11.71 -7.18 -5.48
C LEU A 275 -13.18 -7.53 -5.73
N GLU A 276 -14.12 -6.67 -5.37
CA GLU A 276 -15.54 -6.95 -5.59
C GLU A 276 -15.91 -6.93 -7.09
N THR A 277 -15.22 -6.08 -7.88
CA THR A 277 -15.38 -5.97 -9.34
C THR A 277 -14.01 -6.12 -10.04
N PRO A 278 -13.44 -7.35 -10.10
CA PRO A 278 -12.04 -7.54 -10.50
C PRO A 278 -11.75 -7.24 -11.97
N LEU A 279 -12.77 -7.07 -12.80
CA LEU A 279 -12.63 -6.62 -14.19
C LEU A 279 -12.61 -5.09 -14.35
N THR A 280 -12.75 -4.33 -13.26
CA THR A 280 -12.54 -2.88 -13.25
C THR A 280 -11.11 -2.58 -13.69
N GLN A 281 -10.97 -1.62 -14.61
CA GLN A 281 -9.69 -1.17 -15.13
C GLN A 281 -9.09 -0.07 -14.24
N PHE A 282 -7.79 0.09 -14.28
CA PHE A 282 -7.09 1.13 -13.54
C PHE A 282 -6.39 2.10 -14.51
N ALA A 283 -6.50 3.40 -14.27
CA ALA A 283 -6.05 4.43 -15.20
C ALA A 283 -4.52 4.48 -15.40
N PHE A 284 -3.76 3.88 -14.51
CA PHE A 284 -2.30 3.79 -14.61
C PHE A 284 -1.81 2.44 -15.15
N ASP A 285 -2.72 1.56 -15.62
CA ASP A 285 -2.34 0.32 -16.28
C ASP A 285 -1.82 0.61 -17.71
N THR A 286 -0.74 -0.05 -18.14
CA THR A 286 -0.25 0.01 -19.53
C THR A 286 -1.14 -0.77 -20.49
N ASP A 287 -1.75 -1.87 -20.03
CA ASP A 287 -2.82 -2.62 -20.71
C ASP A 287 -3.92 -2.95 -19.69
N PRO A 288 -4.92 -2.06 -19.52
CA PRO A 288 -5.97 -2.23 -18.53
C PRO A 288 -6.81 -3.50 -18.71
N ALA A 289 -6.99 -3.95 -19.94
CA ALA A 289 -7.74 -5.19 -20.23
C ALA A 289 -6.96 -6.44 -19.82
N GLN A 290 -5.67 -6.49 -20.13
CA GLN A 290 -4.79 -7.56 -19.70
C GLN A 290 -4.62 -7.55 -18.17
N SER A 291 -4.45 -6.38 -17.56
CA SER A 291 -4.34 -6.23 -16.10
C SER A 291 -5.55 -6.85 -15.38
N ALA A 292 -6.77 -6.51 -15.81
CA ALA A 292 -7.99 -7.05 -15.25
C ALA A 292 -8.07 -8.58 -15.36
N GLN A 293 -7.72 -9.16 -16.52
CA GLN A 293 -7.71 -10.61 -16.73
C GLN A 293 -6.63 -11.31 -15.90
N THR A 294 -5.43 -10.73 -15.85
CA THR A 294 -4.31 -11.23 -15.03
C THR A 294 -4.67 -11.20 -13.55
N ARG A 295 -5.32 -10.14 -13.08
CA ARG A 295 -5.83 -10.01 -11.71
C ARG A 295 -6.75 -11.15 -11.34
N VAL A 296 -7.76 -11.42 -12.15
CA VAL A 296 -8.70 -12.53 -11.91
C VAL A 296 -7.95 -13.85 -11.82
N ARG A 297 -7.11 -14.16 -12.81
CA ARG A 297 -6.37 -15.42 -12.89
C ARG A 297 -5.48 -15.65 -11.67
N VAL A 298 -4.72 -14.62 -11.25
CA VAL A 298 -3.78 -14.75 -10.14
C VAL A 298 -4.50 -14.79 -8.80
N LEU A 299 -5.54 -13.96 -8.60
CA LEU A 299 -6.33 -14.00 -7.37
C LEU A 299 -7.11 -15.31 -7.23
N ASP A 300 -7.63 -15.90 -8.32
CA ASP A 300 -8.25 -17.23 -8.30
C ASP A 300 -7.27 -18.31 -7.81
N MET A 301 -6.04 -18.27 -8.28
CA MET A 301 -4.98 -19.20 -7.85
C MET A 301 -4.66 -19.00 -6.37
N ILE A 302 -4.43 -17.75 -5.92
CA ILE A 302 -4.12 -17.42 -4.52
C ILE A 302 -5.27 -17.86 -3.59
N ALA A 303 -6.52 -17.57 -3.97
CA ALA A 303 -7.70 -17.95 -3.20
C ALA A 303 -7.88 -19.47 -3.11
N ALA A 304 -7.73 -20.18 -4.24
CA ALA A 304 -7.86 -21.63 -4.31
C ALA A 304 -6.81 -22.36 -3.45
N GLN A 305 -5.59 -21.85 -3.43
CA GLN A 305 -4.49 -22.38 -2.62
C GLN A 305 -4.48 -21.85 -1.18
N ARG A 306 -5.37 -20.90 -0.86
CA ARG A 306 -5.46 -20.22 0.45
C ARG A 306 -4.14 -19.59 0.89
N LEU A 307 -3.36 -19.09 -0.07
CA LEU A 307 -2.08 -18.46 0.23
C LEU A 307 -2.30 -17.11 0.95
N PRO A 308 -1.52 -16.81 1.99
CA PRO A 308 -1.40 -15.45 2.47
C PRO A 308 -0.76 -14.57 1.38
N LEU A 309 -1.18 -13.33 1.32
CA LEU A 309 -0.59 -12.34 0.41
C LEU A 309 -0.18 -11.09 1.18
N ILE A 310 0.75 -10.34 0.58
CA ILE A 310 0.95 -8.93 0.84
C ILE A 310 0.68 -8.15 -0.44
N ALA A 311 -0.18 -7.13 -0.32
CA ALA A 311 -0.51 -6.20 -1.39
C ALA A 311 0.06 -4.81 -1.08
N TYR A 312 0.72 -4.22 -2.06
CA TYR A 312 1.41 -2.94 -1.90
C TYR A 312 0.47 -1.83 -1.46
N HIS A 313 -0.72 -1.76 -2.05
CA HIS A 313 -1.68 -0.67 -1.89
C HIS A 313 -2.86 -0.96 -0.96
N PHE A 314 -2.89 -2.10 -0.28
CA PHE A 314 -3.98 -2.43 0.63
C PHE A 314 -3.81 -1.74 1.99
N PRO A 315 -4.90 -1.67 2.80
CA PRO A 315 -4.80 -1.14 4.15
C PRO A 315 -3.67 -1.77 4.95
N TRP A 316 -2.93 -0.92 5.64
CA TRP A 316 -1.76 -1.30 6.44
C TRP A 316 -2.01 -2.52 7.35
N PRO A 317 -1.12 -3.51 7.43
CA PRO A 317 0.17 -3.66 6.73
C PRO A 317 0.07 -4.42 5.40
N GLY A 318 -1.08 -4.49 4.76
CA GLY A 318 -1.30 -5.12 3.47
C GLY A 318 -1.32 -6.65 3.47
N ILE A 319 -1.15 -7.30 4.63
CA ILE A 319 -1.08 -8.76 4.77
C ILE A 319 -2.46 -9.34 5.05
N GLY A 320 -2.83 -10.39 4.32
CA GLY A 320 -4.10 -11.06 4.50
C GLY A 320 -4.31 -12.22 3.55
N HIS A 321 -5.57 -12.60 3.38
CA HIS A 321 -6.01 -13.63 2.45
C HIS A 321 -7.10 -13.06 1.55
N VAL A 322 -7.29 -13.67 0.41
CA VAL A 322 -8.47 -13.41 -0.45
C VAL A 322 -9.32 -14.66 -0.53
N GLU A 323 -10.63 -14.44 -0.49
CA GLU A 323 -11.64 -15.47 -0.67
C GLU A 323 -12.41 -15.18 -1.96
N LYS A 324 -12.67 -16.20 -2.78
CA LYS A 324 -13.55 -16.07 -3.95
C LYS A 324 -14.99 -15.91 -3.48
N VAL A 325 -15.69 -14.84 -3.90
CA VAL A 325 -17.07 -14.56 -3.58
C VAL A 325 -17.83 -14.21 -4.87
N GLY A 326 -18.63 -15.13 -5.38
CA GLY A 326 -19.28 -14.96 -6.68
C GLY A 326 -18.23 -14.75 -7.79
N GLU A 327 -18.38 -13.70 -8.57
CA GLU A 327 -17.44 -13.33 -9.63
C GLU A 327 -16.26 -12.47 -9.10
N GLY A 328 -16.34 -12.01 -7.86
CA GLY A 328 -15.32 -11.16 -7.22
C GLY A 328 -14.57 -11.88 -6.10
N PHE A 329 -13.90 -11.06 -5.30
CA PHE A 329 -13.12 -11.53 -4.15
C PHE A 329 -13.40 -10.66 -2.93
N ARG A 330 -13.07 -11.21 -1.76
CA ARG A 330 -13.09 -10.49 -0.48
C ARG A 330 -11.73 -10.59 0.19
N TYR A 331 -11.22 -9.47 0.66
CA TYR A 331 -10.01 -9.43 1.45
C TYR A 331 -10.32 -9.68 2.93
N HIS A 332 -9.54 -10.55 3.54
CA HIS A 332 -9.51 -10.84 4.96
C HIS A 332 -8.15 -10.43 5.51
N PRO A 333 -8.02 -9.26 6.16
CA PRO A 333 -6.76 -8.84 6.73
C PRO A 333 -6.28 -9.85 7.79
N ALA A 334 -4.99 -10.15 7.78
CA ALA A 334 -4.41 -10.99 8.82
C ALA A 334 -4.48 -10.28 10.18
N PRO A 335 -4.80 -10.99 11.27
CA PRO A 335 -4.69 -10.42 12.60
C PRO A 335 -3.25 -9.97 12.87
N MET A 336 -3.07 -8.71 13.26
CA MET A 336 -1.77 -8.26 13.77
C MET A 336 -1.54 -8.88 15.15
N ILE A 337 -0.56 -9.77 15.23
CA ILE A 337 -0.20 -10.44 16.48
C ILE A 337 1.03 -9.75 17.05
N MET A 338 0.90 -9.23 18.27
CA MET A 338 2.05 -8.76 19.04
C MET A 338 2.81 -9.99 19.55
N GLN A 339 3.80 -10.42 18.78
CA GLN A 339 4.73 -11.49 19.20
C GLN A 339 6.08 -10.87 19.51
N GLU A 340 6.67 -11.25 20.63
CA GLU A 340 8.10 -11.11 20.82
C GLU A 340 8.79 -12.07 19.86
N LEU A 341 9.41 -11.52 18.81
CA LEU A 341 10.29 -12.33 17.97
C LEU A 341 11.54 -12.67 18.80
N PRO A 342 12.01 -13.93 18.79
CA PRO A 342 13.27 -14.27 19.44
C PRO A 342 14.39 -13.35 18.93
N THR A 343 15.13 -12.75 19.83
CA THR A 343 16.32 -11.93 19.56
C THR A 343 17.43 -12.77 18.96
#